data_ebefa1bb7f1e1f2b9e00ff4d2314fa23
#
_entry.id   ebefa1bb7f1e1f2b9e00ff4d2314fa23
#
_cell.length_a   1.000
_cell.length_b   1.000
_cell.length_c   1.000
_cell.angle_alpha   90.00
_cell.angle_beta   90.00
_cell.angle_gamma   90.00
#
_symmetry.space_group_name_H-M   'P 1'
#
loop_
_entity.id
_entity.type
_entity.pdbx_description
1 polymer ?
#
loop_
_entity_poly.entity_id
_entity_poly.type
_entity_poly.pdbx_seq_one_letter_code
_entity_poly.pdbx_strand_id
1 'polypeptide(L)'
;EIYTLSLHDALPICWDDNEMCGRYYGKDIVDMLEEIGFLTDKFLAVHCVNLTPHDIERFAKYGVSISHNPAPNLYLGSGIPPITESLAAGVNVSIGTDGAASNNSTDMLESMKLAALIQKGIHRDAAVISADDIIHMATAGGAKAIGMADKLGTLETGKIADIIIFDPNHLKSAPMHDAKATVVYASSEENIDTTIVNGKVVYQGGKFNCGINERSLIDEINSELVVLKKQLED
;
A
#
# COMPACT_ATOMS: atom_id res chain seq x y z
N GLU A 1 4.32 15.79 -28.08
CA GLU A 1 3.53 16.15 -26.89
C GLU A 1 3.94 15.18 -25.79
N ILE A 2 4.70 15.70 -24.84
CA ILE A 2 4.97 15.00 -23.60
C ILE A 2 3.61 14.89 -22.93
N TYR A 3 3.11 13.68 -22.82
CA TYR A 3 1.95 13.39 -22.01
C TYR A 3 2.16 14.05 -20.65
N THR A 4 1.33 15.01 -20.30
CA THR A 4 1.11 15.40 -18.94
C THR A 4 0.45 14.21 -18.28
N LEU A 5 1.25 13.20 -17.94
CA LEU A 5 0.85 12.11 -17.11
C LEU A 5 0.43 12.72 -15.79
N SER A 6 -0.80 12.44 -15.45
CA SER A 6 -1.48 12.95 -14.29
C SER A 6 -0.67 12.71 -13.02
N LEU A 7 -0.32 13.77 -12.36
CA LEU A 7 -0.01 13.96 -10.95
C LEU A 7 1.00 12.99 -10.28
N HIS A 8 0.97 11.67 -10.50
CA HIS A 8 1.93 10.71 -9.97
C HIS A 8 2.06 9.52 -10.91
N ASP A 9 3.29 9.20 -11.30
CA ASP A 9 3.62 8.04 -12.11
C ASP A 9 4.01 6.89 -11.18
N ALA A 10 3.29 5.77 -11.25
CA ALA A 10 3.57 4.58 -10.48
C ALA A 10 4.24 3.53 -11.39
N LEU A 11 5.45 3.11 -11.03
CA LEU A 11 6.18 2.05 -11.72
C LEU A 11 6.63 0.98 -10.74
N PRO A 12 6.51 -0.31 -11.10
CA PRO A 12 7.09 -1.38 -10.33
C PRO A 12 8.62 -1.34 -10.41
N ILE A 13 9.30 -1.61 -9.30
CA ILE A 13 10.75 -1.79 -9.23
C ILE A 13 11.00 -3.18 -8.65
N CYS A 14 10.79 -4.18 -9.51
CA CYS A 14 10.95 -5.59 -9.22
C CYS A 14 12.24 -6.13 -9.82
N TRP A 15 12.55 -7.39 -9.52
CA TRP A 15 13.74 -8.06 -10.05
C TRP A 15 13.69 -8.18 -11.58
N ASP A 16 12.53 -8.55 -12.12
CA ASP A 16 12.33 -8.71 -13.56
C ASP A 16 12.50 -7.38 -14.31
N ASP A 17 12.02 -6.28 -13.74
CA ASP A 17 12.15 -4.94 -14.34
C ASP A 17 13.61 -4.52 -14.40
N ASN A 18 14.38 -4.80 -13.34
CA ASN A 18 15.81 -4.50 -13.29
C ASN A 18 16.61 -5.38 -14.27
N GLU A 19 16.28 -6.68 -14.34
CA GLU A 19 16.90 -7.59 -15.33
C GLU A 19 16.60 -7.14 -16.76
N MET A 20 15.36 -6.76 -17.06
CA MET A 20 14.99 -6.24 -18.39
C MET A 20 15.74 -4.95 -18.71
N CYS A 21 15.82 -4.01 -17.78
CA CYS A 21 16.61 -2.80 -17.95
C CYS A 21 18.08 -3.10 -18.22
N GLY A 22 18.68 -3.99 -17.45
CA GLY A 22 20.06 -4.44 -17.65
C GLY A 22 20.27 -5.06 -19.03
N ARG A 23 19.33 -5.89 -19.49
CA ARG A 23 19.39 -6.59 -20.78
C ARG A 23 19.24 -5.65 -21.97
N TYR A 24 18.32 -4.68 -21.93
CA TYR A 24 18.02 -3.80 -23.06
C TYR A 24 18.83 -2.51 -23.07
N TYR A 25 19.18 -1.97 -21.91
CA TYR A 25 19.83 -0.67 -21.79
C TYR A 25 21.22 -0.74 -21.14
N GLY A 26 21.63 -1.91 -20.63
CA GLY A 26 22.93 -2.10 -19.96
C GLY A 26 23.06 -1.36 -18.64
N LYS A 27 21.94 -1.02 -17.99
CA LYS A 27 21.89 -0.20 -16.77
C LYS A 27 20.86 -0.74 -15.80
N ASP A 28 21.05 -0.42 -14.52
CA ASP A 28 20.03 -0.56 -13.49
C ASP A 28 18.83 0.35 -13.78
N ILE A 29 17.63 -0.08 -13.38
CA ILE A 29 16.40 0.70 -13.62
C ILE A 29 16.45 2.07 -12.94
N VAL A 30 16.98 2.17 -11.73
CA VAL A 30 17.06 3.44 -10.99
C VAL A 30 18.07 4.38 -11.64
N ASP A 31 19.19 3.87 -12.18
CA ASP A 31 20.15 4.64 -12.97
C ASP A 31 19.49 5.22 -14.22
N MET A 32 18.73 4.39 -14.93
CA MET A 32 18.02 4.83 -16.12
C MET A 32 16.98 5.91 -15.79
N LEU A 33 16.19 5.72 -14.74
CA LEU A 33 15.17 6.68 -14.32
C LEU A 33 15.79 8.02 -13.88
N GLU A 34 16.96 8.00 -13.22
CA GLU A 34 17.69 9.22 -12.88
C GLU A 34 18.16 9.96 -14.12
N GLU A 35 18.78 9.26 -15.09
CA GLU A 35 19.30 9.86 -16.32
C GLU A 35 18.23 10.56 -17.16
N ILE A 36 17.03 9.95 -17.24
CA ILE A 36 15.92 10.56 -17.99
C ILE A 36 15.15 11.62 -17.18
N GLY A 37 15.59 11.90 -15.93
CA GLY A 37 14.97 12.91 -15.06
C GLY A 37 13.62 12.51 -14.50
N PHE A 38 13.35 11.20 -14.41
CA PHE A 38 12.05 10.67 -13.94
C PHE A 38 11.97 10.61 -12.40
N LEU A 39 13.13 10.57 -11.70
CA LEU A 39 13.16 10.61 -10.25
C LEU A 39 12.78 12.00 -9.74
N THR A 40 11.57 12.14 -9.25
CA THR A 40 11.00 13.38 -8.69
C THR A 40 10.13 13.06 -7.48
N ASP A 41 9.71 14.11 -6.76
CA ASP A 41 8.75 14.01 -5.66
C ASP A 41 7.33 13.58 -6.09
N LYS A 42 7.09 13.46 -7.40
CA LYS A 42 5.85 12.94 -7.99
C LYS A 42 5.95 11.49 -8.41
N PHE A 43 7.13 10.89 -8.32
CA PHE A 43 7.31 9.49 -8.68
C PHE A 43 6.97 8.58 -7.51
N LEU A 44 6.11 7.58 -7.76
CA LEU A 44 5.75 6.51 -6.84
C LEU A 44 6.36 5.19 -7.30
N ALA A 45 7.42 4.77 -6.62
CA ALA A 45 8.07 3.49 -6.86
C ALA A 45 7.31 2.36 -6.15
N VAL A 46 6.85 1.35 -6.89
CA VAL A 46 6.03 0.25 -6.35
C VAL A 46 6.87 -0.99 -6.10
N HIS A 47 6.58 -1.75 -5.05
CA HIS A 47 7.24 -2.98 -4.60
C HIS A 47 8.67 -2.78 -4.10
N CYS A 48 9.58 -2.27 -4.90
CA CYS A 48 10.95 -1.88 -4.53
C CYS A 48 11.81 -2.98 -3.89
N VAL A 49 11.60 -4.24 -4.29
CA VAL A 49 12.23 -5.41 -3.65
C VAL A 49 13.74 -5.50 -3.89
N ASN A 50 14.26 -4.79 -4.90
CA ASN A 50 15.68 -4.84 -5.30
C ASN A 50 16.44 -3.53 -5.09
N LEU A 51 15.95 -2.62 -4.25
CA LEU A 51 16.68 -1.39 -3.98
C LEU A 51 18.00 -1.66 -3.28
N THR A 52 19.06 -1.07 -3.82
CA THR A 52 20.36 -0.99 -3.16
C THR A 52 20.40 0.19 -2.17
N PRO A 53 21.35 0.23 -1.24
CA PRO A 53 21.56 1.41 -0.39
C PRO A 53 21.74 2.71 -1.18
N HIS A 54 22.41 2.64 -2.34
CA HIS A 54 22.61 3.79 -3.23
C HIS A 54 21.29 4.26 -3.87
N ASP A 55 20.38 3.33 -4.21
CA ASP A 55 19.06 3.68 -4.72
C ASP A 55 18.21 4.39 -3.67
N ILE A 56 18.28 3.92 -2.42
CA ILE A 56 17.59 4.52 -1.28
C ILE A 56 18.07 5.97 -1.06
N GLU A 57 19.38 6.22 -1.14
CA GLU A 57 19.93 7.58 -1.04
C GLU A 57 19.39 8.49 -2.15
N ARG A 58 19.30 7.98 -3.39
CA ARG A 58 18.73 8.72 -4.52
C ARG A 58 17.23 8.99 -4.31
N PHE A 59 16.46 8.02 -3.86
CA PHE A 59 15.04 8.21 -3.56
C PHE A 59 14.83 9.28 -2.49
N ALA A 60 15.61 9.28 -1.43
CA ALA A 60 15.58 10.33 -0.41
C ALA A 60 15.93 11.69 -0.99
N LYS A 61 16.99 11.77 -1.81
CA LYS A 61 17.45 13.02 -2.47
C LYS A 61 16.39 13.64 -3.37
N TYR A 62 15.69 12.82 -4.16
CA TYR A 62 14.71 13.28 -5.13
C TYR A 62 13.26 13.34 -4.58
N GLY A 63 13.06 12.92 -3.33
CA GLY A 63 11.73 12.93 -2.70
C GLY A 63 10.77 11.86 -3.24
N VAL A 64 11.31 10.81 -3.88
CA VAL A 64 10.54 9.66 -4.38
C VAL A 64 9.79 8.99 -3.24
N SER A 65 8.56 8.58 -3.49
CA SER A 65 7.78 7.79 -2.55
C SER A 65 7.78 6.30 -2.93
N ILE A 66 7.73 5.43 -1.91
CA ILE A 66 7.61 3.97 -2.09
C ILE A 66 6.18 3.53 -1.76
N SER A 67 5.58 2.68 -2.60
CA SER A 67 4.41 1.86 -2.26
C SER A 67 4.86 0.45 -1.88
N HIS A 68 4.83 0.17 -0.58
CA HIS A 68 5.11 -1.17 -0.05
C HIS A 68 3.87 -2.04 -0.13
N ASN A 69 3.94 -3.12 -0.90
CA ASN A 69 2.85 -4.06 -1.13
C ASN A 69 3.23 -5.44 -0.56
N PRO A 70 3.16 -5.65 0.77
CA PRO A 70 3.73 -6.84 1.41
C PRO A 70 3.05 -8.14 0.99
N ALA A 71 1.72 -8.15 0.91
CA ALA A 71 0.98 -9.36 0.59
C ALA A 71 1.27 -9.88 -0.83
N PRO A 72 1.17 -9.07 -1.92
CA PRO A 72 1.53 -9.54 -3.26
C PRO A 72 3.00 -9.90 -3.39
N ASN A 73 3.91 -9.15 -2.75
CA ASN A 73 5.34 -9.50 -2.79
C ASN A 73 5.62 -10.90 -2.24
N LEU A 74 4.92 -11.29 -1.17
CA LEU A 74 5.04 -12.63 -0.59
C LEU A 74 4.29 -13.67 -1.42
N TYR A 75 3.08 -13.36 -1.86
CA TYR A 75 2.23 -14.28 -2.61
C TYR A 75 2.90 -14.71 -3.93
N LEU A 76 3.50 -13.75 -4.64
CA LEU A 76 4.19 -13.98 -5.89
C LEU A 76 5.68 -14.39 -5.72
N GLY A 77 6.20 -14.38 -4.48
CA GLY A 77 7.60 -14.70 -4.22
C GLY A 77 8.58 -13.66 -4.76
N SER A 78 8.15 -12.41 -4.96
CA SER A 78 8.97 -11.35 -5.56
C SER A 78 10.12 -10.88 -4.67
N GLY A 79 9.99 -11.06 -3.35
CA GLY A 79 11.02 -10.65 -2.39
C GLY A 79 10.52 -9.64 -1.35
N ILE A 80 11.43 -9.16 -0.52
CA ILE A 80 11.13 -8.25 0.59
C ILE A 80 11.93 -6.96 0.40
N PRO A 81 11.28 -5.79 0.25
CA PRO A 81 11.97 -4.52 0.10
C PRO A 81 12.61 -4.03 1.40
N PRO A 82 13.70 -3.23 1.32
CA PRO A 82 14.40 -2.66 2.46
C PRO A 82 13.63 -1.45 3.03
N ILE A 83 12.48 -1.71 3.67
CA ILE A 83 11.56 -0.66 4.13
C ILE A 83 12.13 0.11 5.31
N THR A 84 12.73 -0.57 6.27
CA THR A 84 13.30 0.07 7.46
C THR A 84 14.48 0.97 7.10
N GLU A 85 15.32 0.54 6.18
CA GLU A 85 16.43 1.32 5.63
C GLU A 85 15.92 2.56 4.86
N SER A 86 14.87 2.37 4.08
CA SER A 86 14.23 3.47 3.33
C SER A 86 13.64 4.51 4.27
N LEU A 87 12.92 4.08 5.32
CA LEU A 87 12.39 4.99 6.34
C LEU A 87 13.52 5.72 7.09
N ALA A 88 14.60 5.01 7.46
CA ALA A 88 15.76 5.59 8.14
C ALA A 88 16.48 6.64 7.27
N ALA A 89 16.49 6.47 5.96
CA ALA A 89 17.02 7.44 5.00
C ALA A 89 16.08 8.63 4.73
N GLY A 90 14.86 8.63 5.27
CA GLY A 90 13.87 9.70 5.08
C GLY A 90 13.02 9.56 3.82
N VAL A 91 13.07 8.42 3.14
CA VAL A 91 12.16 8.12 2.02
C VAL A 91 10.73 8.00 2.54
N ASN A 92 9.79 8.61 1.85
CA ASN A 92 8.38 8.44 2.17
C ASN A 92 7.92 7.04 1.74
N VAL A 93 7.36 6.28 2.67
CA VAL A 93 6.81 4.95 2.40
C VAL A 93 5.32 4.94 2.68
N SER A 94 4.57 4.38 1.74
CA SER A 94 3.13 4.08 1.88
C SER A 94 2.89 2.58 1.85
N ILE A 95 1.71 2.13 2.27
CA ILE A 95 1.26 0.75 2.14
C ILE A 95 0.19 0.65 1.07
N GLY A 96 0.30 -0.36 0.22
CA GLY A 96 -0.71 -0.71 -0.77
C GLY A 96 -1.13 -2.19 -0.66
N THR A 97 -2.31 -2.50 -1.13
CA THR A 97 -2.80 -3.88 -1.25
C THR A 97 -2.51 -4.50 -2.61
N ASP A 98 -2.15 -3.66 -3.59
CA ASP A 98 -2.08 -4.02 -5.01
C ASP A 98 -3.44 -4.51 -5.56
N GLY A 99 -3.46 -5.00 -6.77
CA GLY A 99 -4.66 -5.55 -7.40
C GLY A 99 -5.06 -6.90 -6.83
N ALA A 100 -6.36 -7.21 -6.88
CA ALA A 100 -6.89 -8.50 -6.42
C ALA A 100 -6.30 -9.70 -7.18
N ALA A 101 -5.83 -9.51 -8.42
CA ALA A 101 -5.18 -10.56 -9.21
C ALA A 101 -3.82 -11.00 -8.64
N SER A 102 -3.11 -10.12 -7.95
CA SER A 102 -1.79 -10.39 -7.36
C SER A 102 -1.82 -10.63 -5.84
N ASN A 103 -2.95 -10.42 -5.19
CA ASN A 103 -3.08 -10.57 -3.73
C ASN A 103 -4.27 -11.43 -3.28
N ASN A 104 -5.29 -11.65 -4.13
CA ASN A 104 -6.59 -12.26 -3.78
C ASN A 104 -7.36 -11.51 -2.65
N SER A 105 -6.81 -10.44 -2.11
CA SER A 105 -7.39 -9.65 -1.04
C SER A 105 -7.07 -8.16 -1.25
N THR A 106 -7.96 -7.28 -0.81
CA THR A 106 -7.72 -5.83 -0.75
C THR A 106 -7.81 -5.33 0.69
N ASP A 107 -7.48 -6.20 1.65
CA ASP A 107 -7.49 -5.89 3.08
C ASP A 107 -6.26 -5.08 3.49
N MET A 108 -6.49 -3.80 3.81
CA MET A 108 -5.45 -2.90 4.28
C MET A 108 -4.95 -3.27 5.68
N LEU A 109 -5.81 -3.77 6.57
CA LEU A 109 -5.40 -4.18 7.92
C LEU A 109 -4.47 -5.39 7.88
N GLU A 110 -4.75 -6.35 7.00
CA GLU A 110 -3.84 -7.46 6.73
C GLU A 110 -2.49 -6.96 6.18
N SER A 111 -2.52 -6.08 5.20
CA SER A 111 -1.31 -5.49 4.60
C SER A 111 -0.47 -4.72 5.63
N MET A 112 -1.10 -3.96 6.53
CA MET A 112 -0.44 -3.28 7.65
C MET A 112 0.26 -4.27 8.58
N LYS A 113 -0.41 -5.35 8.96
CA LYS A 113 0.15 -6.40 9.82
C LYS A 113 1.34 -7.09 9.15
N LEU A 114 1.19 -7.48 7.89
CA LEU A 114 2.27 -8.10 7.11
C LEU A 114 3.47 -7.17 6.98
N ALA A 115 3.27 -5.89 6.64
CA ALA A 115 4.34 -4.90 6.57
C ALA A 115 5.18 -4.86 7.86
N ALA A 116 4.52 -4.85 9.03
CA ALA A 116 5.21 -4.85 10.30
C ALA A 116 5.96 -6.15 10.58
N LEU A 117 5.29 -7.31 10.44
CA LEU A 117 5.83 -8.61 10.86
C LEU A 117 7.00 -9.06 9.97
N ILE A 118 6.94 -8.79 8.68
CA ILE A 118 8.00 -9.15 7.73
C ILE A 118 9.30 -8.44 8.09
N GLN A 119 9.25 -7.13 8.30
CA GLN A 119 10.44 -6.34 8.65
C GLN A 119 11.04 -6.82 9.98
N LYS A 120 10.21 -7.06 11.00
CA LYS A 120 10.67 -7.64 12.27
C LYS A 120 11.31 -9.01 12.10
N GLY A 121 10.75 -9.84 11.24
CA GLY A 121 11.25 -11.19 10.99
C GLY A 121 12.63 -11.22 10.31
N ILE A 122 12.81 -10.44 9.24
CA ILE A 122 14.09 -10.41 8.50
C ILE A 122 15.22 -9.77 9.31
N HIS A 123 14.90 -8.72 10.09
CA HIS A 123 15.88 -8.03 10.95
C HIS A 123 16.13 -8.76 12.29
N ARG A 124 15.26 -9.73 12.66
CA ARG A 124 15.29 -10.41 13.97
C ARG A 124 15.23 -9.41 15.14
N ASP A 125 14.49 -8.32 14.94
CA ASP A 125 14.32 -7.24 15.90
C ASP A 125 12.84 -6.84 15.99
N ALA A 126 12.27 -7.02 17.18
CA ALA A 126 10.87 -6.67 17.44
C ALA A 126 10.61 -5.15 17.46
N ALA A 127 11.66 -4.34 17.60
CA ALA A 127 11.60 -2.88 17.71
C ALA A 127 11.95 -2.16 16.39
N VAL A 128 12.36 -2.86 15.34
CA VAL A 128 12.85 -2.27 14.09
C VAL A 128 11.83 -1.38 13.37
N ILE A 129 10.56 -1.65 13.56
CA ILE A 129 9.46 -0.84 13.06
C ILE A 129 8.29 -0.83 14.06
N SER A 130 7.72 0.31 14.31
CA SER A 130 6.66 0.51 15.30
C SER A 130 5.26 0.44 14.67
N ALA A 131 4.22 0.33 15.53
CA ALA A 131 2.83 0.47 15.07
C ALA A 131 2.54 1.89 14.56
N ASP A 132 3.20 2.91 15.12
CA ASP A 132 3.11 4.30 14.64
C ASP A 132 3.61 4.45 13.21
N ASP A 133 4.76 3.84 12.88
CA ASP A 133 5.31 3.87 11.52
C ASP A 133 4.33 3.24 10.53
N ILE A 134 3.77 2.09 10.88
CA ILE A 134 2.81 1.36 10.02
C ILE A 134 1.53 2.18 9.79
N ILE A 135 0.97 2.78 10.84
CA ILE A 135 -0.22 3.64 10.71
C ILE A 135 0.13 4.87 9.87
N HIS A 136 1.29 5.49 10.09
CA HIS A 136 1.76 6.60 9.26
C HIS A 136 1.84 6.21 7.80
N MET A 137 2.46 5.07 7.47
CA MET A 137 2.56 4.56 6.10
C MET A 137 1.18 4.32 5.46
N ALA A 138 0.20 3.84 6.24
CA ALA A 138 -1.15 3.57 5.76
C ALA A 138 -2.04 4.82 5.65
N THR A 139 -1.62 5.96 6.19
CA THR A 139 -2.41 7.21 6.26
C THR A 139 -1.65 8.40 5.66
N ALA A 140 -0.89 9.13 6.45
CA ALA A 140 -0.16 10.32 6.02
C ALA A 140 0.90 10.02 4.95
N GLY A 141 1.61 8.89 5.07
CA GLY A 141 2.55 8.40 4.06
C GLY A 141 1.86 8.14 2.72
N GLY A 142 0.69 7.48 2.75
CA GLY A 142 -0.15 7.27 1.57
C GLY A 142 -0.61 8.58 0.93
N ALA A 143 -1.13 9.51 1.73
CA ALA A 143 -1.56 10.82 1.24
C ALA A 143 -0.41 11.60 0.60
N LYS A 144 0.79 11.55 1.20
CA LYS A 144 1.99 12.17 0.63
C LYS A 144 2.42 11.51 -0.67
N ALA A 145 2.38 10.18 -0.74
CA ALA A 145 2.76 9.42 -1.93
C ALA A 145 1.93 9.76 -3.17
N ILE A 146 0.66 10.15 -2.98
CA ILE A 146 -0.23 10.58 -4.06
C ILE A 146 -0.35 12.11 -4.19
N GLY A 147 0.53 12.89 -3.52
CA GLY A 147 0.54 14.35 -3.59
C GLY A 147 -0.63 15.06 -2.95
N MET A 148 -1.29 14.43 -1.99
CA MET A 148 -2.48 14.97 -1.32
C MET A 148 -2.28 15.21 0.20
N ALA A 149 -1.05 15.33 0.66
CA ALA A 149 -0.73 15.51 2.08
C ALA A 149 -1.36 16.77 2.71
N ASP A 150 -1.60 17.80 1.91
CA ASP A 150 -2.30 19.02 2.30
C ASP A 150 -3.82 18.80 2.53
N LYS A 151 -4.39 17.72 1.96
CA LYS A 151 -5.82 17.44 1.94
C LYS A 151 -6.24 16.20 2.69
N LEU A 152 -5.36 15.21 2.84
CA LEU A 152 -5.65 13.88 3.37
C LEU A 152 -4.57 13.41 4.35
N GLY A 153 -4.82 12.27 4.98
CA GLY A 153 -3.85 11.48 5.74
C GLY A 153 -3.74 11.82 7.22
N THR A 154 -4.32 12.94 7.67
CA THR A 154 -4.36 13.33 9.09
C THR A 154 -5.73 13.90 9.48
N LEU A 155 -6.09 13.81 10.76
CA LEU A 155 -7.33 14.37 11.30
C LEU A 155 -7.10 15.84 11.72
N GLU A 156 -7.24 16.74 10.76
CA GLU A 156 -7.04 18.18 10.93
C GLU A 156 -8.21 18.97 10.34
N THR A 157 -8.53 20.10 10.99
CA THR A 157 -9.56 21.01 10.46
C THR A 157 -9.17 21.54 9.07
N GLY A 158 -10.09 21.44 8.12
CA GLY A 158 -9.88 21.89 6.74
C GLY A 158 -9.46 20.80 5.77
N LYS A 159 -9.12 19.62 6.25
CA LYS A 159 -8.85 18.45 5.39
C LYS A 159 -10.15 17.74 4.99
N ILE A 160 -10.06 16.96 3.93
CA ILE A 160 -11.14 16.10 3.46
C ILE A 160 -11.37 15.01 4.51
N ALA A 161 -12.63 14.79 4.86
CA ALA A 161 -13.00 13.79 5.85
C ALA A 161 -13.06 12.38 5.24
N ASP A 162 -11.89 11.75 5.08
CA ASP A 162 -11.73 10.34 4.82
C ASP A 162 -11.32 9.68 6.14
N ILE A 163 -12.27 9.01 6.79
CA ILE A 163 -12.13 8.57 8.18
C ILE A 163 -12.66 7.16 8.34
N ILE A 164 -11.92 6.34 9.08
CA ILE A 164 -12.39 5.04 9.56
C ILE A 164 -12.62 5.13 11.05
N ILE A 165 -13.78 4.67 11.53
CA ILE A 165 -14.09 4.48 12.95
C ILE A 165 -13.91 3.00 13.27
N PHE A 166 -13.05 2.73 14.22
CA PHE A 166 -12.63 1.40 14.63
C PHE A 166 -13.28 1.02 15.96
N ASP A 167 -13.96 -0.15 16.02
CA ASP A 167 -14.47 -0.74 17.25
C ASP A 167 -13.53 -1.84 17.76
N PRO A 168 -12.87 -1.66 18.93
CA PRO A 168 -12.00 -2.67 19.49
C PRO A 168 -12.74 -3.79 20.26
N ASN A 169 -14.07 -3.73 20.39
CA ASN A 169 -14.86 -4.64 21.22
C ASN A 169 -15.18 -5.97 20.51
N HIS A 170 -14.17 -6.60 19.95
CA HIS A 170 -14.25 -7.92 19.33
C HIS A 170 -13.32 -8.92 20.03
N LEU A 171 -13.68 -10.21 20.00
CA LEU A 171 -12.88 -11.26 20.66
C LEU A 171 -11.42 -11.30 20.20
N LYS A 172 -11.16 -10.97 18.93
CA LYS A 172 -9.82 -10.96 18.35
C LYS A 172 -8.96 -9.80 18.86
N SER A 173 -9.55 -8.65 19.17
CA SER A 173 -8.86 -7.41 19.55
C SER A 173 -8.95 -7.09 21.06
N ALA A 174 -9.77 -7.81 21.80
CA ALA A 174 -9.89 -7.63 23.26
C ALA A 174 -8.90 -8.53 24.04
N PRO A 175 -8.35 -8.05 25.18
CA PRO A 175 -8.45 -6.68 25.70
C PRO A 175 -7.51 -5.71 24.96
N MET A 176 -7.97 -4.49 24.71
CA MET A 176 -7.14 -3.46 24.10
C MET A 176 -6.24 -2.81 25.16
N HIS A 177 -4.92 -3.02 25.06
CA HIS A 177 -3.91 -2.36 25.90
C HIS A 177 -3.33 -1.11 25.25
N ASP A 178 -3.13 -1.17 23.94
CA ASP A 178 -2.64 -0.09 23.12
C ASP A 178 -3.44 -0.03 21.82
N ALA A 179 -4.03 1.13 21.52
CA ALA A 179 -4.93 1.28 20.39
C ALA A 179 -4.20 1.08 19.05
N LYS A 180 -2.98 1.60 18.92
CA LYS A 180 -2.21 1.52 17.68
C LYS A 180 -1.72 0.08 17.43
N ALA A 181 -1.20 -0.56 18.45
CA ALA A 181 -0.82 -1.97 18.37
C ALA A 181 -2.03 -2.86 18.06
N THR A 182 -3.20 -2.58 18.64
CA THR A 182 -4.43 -3.31 18.35
C THR A 182 -4.83 -3.17 16.89
N VAL A 183 -4.83 -1.96 16.34
CA VAL A 183 -5.14 -1.71 14.91
C VAL A 183 -4.18 -2.47 14.00
N VAL A 184 -2.87 -2.46 14.29
CA VAL A 184 -1.88 -3.09 13.41
C VAL A 184 -1.83 -4.62 13.57
N TYR A 185 -1.91 -5.15 14.80
CA TYR A 185 -1.59 -6.56 15.03
C TYR A 185 -2.78 -7.45 15.36
N ALA A 186 -3.86 -6.89 15.88
CA ALA A 186 -4.99 -7.65 16.45
C ALA A 186 -6.35 -7.28 15.87
N SER A 187 -6.40 -6.65 14.69
CA SER A 187 -7.64 -6.25 14.03
C SER A 187 -7.96 -7.09 12.79
N SER A 188 -9.18 -6.93 12.32
CA SER A 188 -9.70 -7.41 11.04
C SER A 188 -10.76 -6.44 10.56
N GLU A 189 -11.32 -6.71 9.37
CA GLU A 189 -12.45 -5.95 8.80
C GLU A 189 -13.65 -5.84 9.75
N GLU A 190 -13.88 -6.83 10.60
CA GLU A 190 -14.97 -6.83 11.61
C GLU A 190 -14.86 -5.67 12.61
N ASN A 191 -13.64 -5.13 12.82
CA ASN A 191 -13.41 -3.98 13.69
C ASN A 191 -13.76 -2.63 13.05
N ILE A 192 -14.06 -2.59 11.76
CA ILE A 192 -14.45 -1.37 11.06
C ILE A 192 -15.95 -1.13 11.26
N ASP A 193 -16.28 -0.20 12.17
CA ASP A 193 -17.69 0.20 12.41
C ASP A 193 -18.19 1.13 11.31
N THR A 194 -17.42 2.16 10.97
CA THR A 194 -17.85 3.19 10.01
C THR A 194 -16.71 3.59 9.09
N THR A 195 -17.00 3.71 7.79
CA THR A 195 -16.10 4.31 6.79
C THR A 195 -16.77 5.56 6.21
N ILE A 196 -16.04 6.67 6.28
CA ILE A 196 -16.43 7.97 5.74
C ILE A 196 -15.48 8.32 4.60
N VAL A 197 -16.02 8.69 3.46
CA VAL A 197 -15.28 9.15 2.28
C VAL A 197 -15.80 10.51 1.85
N ASN A 198 -14.92 11.50 1.78
CA ASN A 198 -15.28 12.89 1.45
C ASN A 198 -16.46 13.40 2.29
N GLY A 199 -16.47 13.09 3.59
CA GLY A 199 -17.50 13.49 4.53
C GLY A 199 -18.83 12.71 4.43
N LYS A 200 -18.91 11.68 3.58
CA LYS A 200 -20.10 10.84 3.43
C LYS A 200 -19.87 9.47 4.05
N VAL A 201 -20.79 9.01 4.88
CA VAL A 201 -20.78 7.66 5.44
C VAL A 201 -21.11 6.67 4.33
N VAL A 202 -20.12 5.90 3.88
CA VAL A 202 -20.26 4.89 2.81
C VAL A 202 -20.50 3.49 3.34
N TYR A 203 -20.03 3.22 4.56
CA TYR A 203 -20.25 1.96 5.28
C TYR A 203 -20.50 2.25 6.76
N GLN A 204 -21.45 1.55 7.39
CA GLN A 204 -21.72 1.66 8.82
C GLN A 204 -22.43 0.42 9.34
N GLY A 205 -21.94 -0.15 10.45
CA GLY A 205 -22.59 -1.25 11.17
C GLY A 205 -22.92 -2.45 10.27
N GLY A 206 -21.99 -2.87 9.40
CA GLY A 206 -22.15 -4.00 8.50
C GLY A 206 -22.96 -3.71 7.23
N LYS A 207 -23.19 -2.43 6.87
CA LYS A 207 -24.02 -2.08 5.70
C LYS A 207 -23.38 -1.00 4.83
N PHE A 208 -23.41 -1.21 3.53
CA PHE A 208 -23.03 -0.19 2.55
C PHE A 208 -24.17 0.84 2.33
N ASN A 209 -23.83 2.12 2.43
CA ASN A 209 -24.75 3.24 2.22
C ASN A 209 -24.63 3.88 0.82
N CYS A 210 -23.91 3.21 -0.10
CA CYS A 210 -23.64 3.68 -1.46
C CYS A 210 -24.46 2.94 -2.53
N GLY A 211 -25.57 2.28 -2.16
CA GLY A 211 -26.46 1.57 -3.09
C GLY A 211 -25.95 0.20 -3.54
N ILE A 212 -24.89 -0.31 -2.95
CA ILE A 212 -24.37 -1.66 -3.22
C ILE A 212 -25.25 -2.69 -2.50
N ASN A 213 -25.68 -3.70 -3.25
CA ASN A 213 -26.25 -4.94 -2.70
C ASN A 213 -25.20 -6.04 -2.83
N GLU A 214 -24.60 -6.41 -1.71
CA GLU A 214 -23.50 -7.40 -1.69
C GLU A 214 -23.89 -8.74 -2.34
N ARG A 215 -25.09 -9.24 -2.05
CA ARG A 215 -25.54 -10.51 -2.60
C ARG A 215 -25.65 -10.45 -4.13
N SER A 216 -26.27 -9.39 -4.66
CA SER A 216 -26.40 -9.18 -6.10
C SER A 216 -25.03 -9.06 -6.78
N LEU A 217 -24.09 -8.34 -6.14
CA LEU A 217 -22.74 -8.19 -6.66
C LEU A 217 -21.97 -9.53 -6.69
N ILE A 218 -22.08 -10.33 -5.63
CA ILE A 218 -21.46 -11.67 -5.57
C ILE A 218 -22.04 -12.58 -6.68
N ASP A 219 -23.36 -12.57 -6.87
CA ASP A 219 -24.01 -13.38 -7.88
C ASP A 219 -23.60 -12.95 -9.31
N GLU A 220 -23.43 -11.65 -9.56
CA GLU A 220 -22.93 -11.09 -10.82
C GLU A 220 -21.47 -11.52 -11.08
N ILE A 221 -20.57 -11.35 -10.11
CA ILE A 221 -19.15 -11.75 -10.23
C ILE A 221 -19.04 -13.27 -10.51
N ASN A 222 -19.80 -14.09 -9.81
CA ASN A 222 -19.79 -15.53 -10.05
C ASN A 222 -20.30 -15.90 -11.46
N SER A 223 -21.27 -15.17 -11.98
CA SER A 223 -21.78 -15.37 -13.33
C SER A 223 -20.73 -15.03 -14.39
N GLU A 224 -20.04 -13.89 -14.23
CA GLU A 224 -18.95 -13.48 -15.12
C GLU A 224 -17.78 -14.48 -15.08
N LEU A 225 -17.43 -15.02 -13.92
CA LEU A 225 -16.39 -16.04 -13.79
C LEU A 225 -16.69 -17.29 -14.62
N VAL A 226 -17.96 -17.70 -14.68
CA VAL A 226 -18.38 -18.87 -15.51
C VAL A 226 -18.16 -18.59 -16.99
N VAL A 227 -18.46 -17.36 -17.45
CA VAL A 227 -18.24 -16.93 -18.85
C VAL A 227 -16.75 -16.93 -19.18
N LEU A 228 -15.92 -16.31 -18.32
CA LEU A 228 -14.47 -16.26 -18.51
C LEU A 228 -13.83 -17.64 -18.56
N LYS A 229 -14.23 -18.56 -17.69
CA LYS A 229 -13.70 -19.93 -17.71
C LYS A 229 -13.98 -20.66 -19.02
N LYS A 230 -15.17 -20.49 -19.58
CA LYS A 230 -15.50 -21.09 -20.90
C LYS A 230 -14.64 -20.52 -22.02
N GLN A 231 -14.34 -19.21 -21.99
CA GLN A 231 -13.48 -18.57 -23.01
C GLN A 231 -12.01 -19.02 -22.94
N LEU A 232 -11.55 -19.52 -21.77
CA LEU A 232 -10.19 -20.03 -21.61
C LEU A 232 -10.05 -21.52 -21.96
N GLU A 233 -11.16 -22.25 -22.06
CA GLU A 233 -11.20 -23.67 -22.44
C GLU A 233 -11.33 -23.86 -23.96
N ASP A 234 -11.74 -22.83 -24.72
CA ASP A 234 -11.81 -22.76 -26.18
C ASP A 234 -10.48 -22.25 -26.79
#